data_308e2db829ccd1feafe648e84fab5c08
#
_entry.id   308e2db829ccd1feafe648e84fab5c08
#
_cell.length_a   1.000
_cell.length_b   1.000
_cell.length_c   1.000
_cell.angle_alpha   90.00
_cell.angle_beta   90.00
_cell.angle_gamma   90.00
#
_symmetry.space_group_name_H-M   'P 1'
#
loop_
_entity.id
_entity.type
_entity.pdbx_description
1 polymer ?
#
loop_
_entity_poly.entity_id
_entity_poly.type
_entity_poly.pdbx_seq_one_letter_code
_entity_poly.pdbx_strand_id
1 'polypeptide(L)'
;MVLPILQRTSATLRSVQQLNKPWLAAITSSRMASQEFRLESDTFGELKVPADKYYGAQTMRSQINFPIGGATERMPKPVVQAMGILKKAAAEVNKEFGLDPKVSEAISKAADDVISGKLYADHFPLVIWQTGSGTQSNMNVNEVISNRAIELLGGKLGSKTPVHPNDHVNKSQSSNDTFPTAIHISVALELNNNLKPAIKTLHDALRAKSEEFKDIIKIGRTHTMDAVPLTLGQEFSGYAQQLAYALERIDACLPRVYELALGGTAVGTGLNTRKGFAEKCAAKIAELTKLPFVTAPNKFEALAARDAMVEVHGVLNTIAVSLMKIANDIRFLGSGPRCGLGELMLPENEPGSSIMPGKVNPTQCESLTMLSAQVMGNQVAVTIGGSNGHFELNVFKPLIVSNVLRSIRLLSDGSRTFTANCVNGIQANRDRIAKIMNESLMLVTALNPHIGYDKAAKIAKTAHKNGTTLKEEAINLGYLTEQQFNDWVKPEEMLGPK
;
A
#
# COMPACT_ATOMS: atom_id res chain seq x y z
N MET A 1 26.34 -41.44 45.68
CA MET A 1 26.43 -42.81 45.13
C MET A 1 26.44 -42.66 43.63
N VAL A 2 27.57 -42.47 43.03
CA VAL A 2 28.49 -43.41 42.37
C VAL A 2 27.87 -44.00 41.09
N LEU A 3 28.40 -43.49 39.99
CA LEU A 3 28.51 -44.06 38.61
C LEU A 3 28.95 -45.56 38.60
N PRO A 4 28.82 -46.35 37.51
CA PRO A 4 29.67 -46.21 36.31
C PRO A 4 28.97 -46.54 34.98
N ILE A 5 29.31 -45.93 33.83
CA ILE A 5 30.40 -46.19 32.81
C ILE A 5 30.43 -47.64 32.29
N LEU A 6 30.26 -47.78 30.95
CA LEU A 6 31.04 -48.56 29.98
C LEU A 6 30.19 -48.71 28.69
N GLN A 7 30.56 -48.12 27.59
CA GLN A 7 31.51 -48.41 26.51
C GLN A 7 31.19 -49.66 25.64
N ARG A 8 31.30 -49.38 24.32
CA ARG A 8 31.54 -50.25 23.14
C ARG A 8 30.30 -50.76 22.44
N THR A 9 30.18 -50.73 21.13
CA THR A 9 31.19 -50.87 20.07
C THR A 9 30.62 -50.39 18.72
N SER A 10 31.55 -50.02 17.89
CA SER A 10 31.52 -49.67 16.48
C SER A 10 30.96 -50.74 15.53
N ALA A 11 30.60 -50.22 14.34
CA ALA A 11 30.56 -50.88 13.02
C ALA A 11 29.17 -51.40 12.57
N THR A 12 28.58 -50.72 11.64
CA THR A 12 28.47 -51.19 10.26
C THR A 12 27.95 -50.11 9.32
N LEU A 13 28.84 -49.53 8.56
CA LEU A 13 28.57 -48.96 7.24
C LEU A 13 28.26 -50.11 6.29
N ARG A 14 27.08 -50.15 5.67
CA ARG A 14 26.91 -50.59 4.26
C ARG A 14 25.45 -50.49 3.79
N SER A 15 25.35 -49.95 2.57
CA SER A 15 24.25 -50.12 1.62
C SER A 15 22.92 -49.37 1.89
N VAL A 16 22.85 -48.13 1.49
CA VAL A 16 21.60 -47.59 0.93
C VAL A 16 21.68 -47.81 -0.59
N GLN A 17 21.05 -48.89 -1.01
CA GLN A 17 20.83 -49.18 -2.41
C GLN A 17 19.98 -48.12 -3.07
N GLN A 18 20.40 -47.71 -4.26
CA GLN A 18 19.69 -46.93 -5.25
C GLN A 18 18.27 -47.45 -5.45
N LEU A 19 17.27 -46.67 -5.06
CA LEU A 19 15.92 -46.79 -5.57
C LEU A 19 15.85 -45.94 -6.85
N ASN A 20 16.06 -46.60 -7.99
CA ASN A 20 15.69 -46.08 -9.32
C ASN A 20 14.19 -45.79 -9.34
N LYS A 21 13.80 -44.53 -9.34
CA LYS A 21 12.41 -44.10 -9.60
C LYS A 21 12.27 -43.68 -11.06
N PRO A 22 11.59 -44.47 -11.92
CA PRO A 22 11.51 -44.19 -13.36
C PRO A 22 10.61 -42.97 -13.72
N TRP A 23 9.97 -42.30 -12.77
CA TRP A 23 9.13 -41.14 -13.03
C TRP A 23 9.88 -39.79 -13.04
N LEU A 24 11.14 -39.75 -12.65
CA LEU A 24 11.98 -38.56 -12.77
C LEU A 24 12.55 -38.34 -14.19
N ALA A 25 12.49 -39.35 -15.05
CA ALA A 25 13.03 -39.27 -16.40
C ALA A 25 12.04 -38.77 -17.47
N ALA A 26 10.76 -38.58 -17.12
CA ALA A 26 9.73 -38.20 -18.07
C ALA A 26 9.43 -36.68 -18.15
N ILE A 27 10.08 -35.84 -17.35
CA ILE A 27 9.85 -34.36 -17.31
C ILE A 27 10.99 -33.56 -17.99
N THR A 28 12.00 -34.20 -18.53
CA THR A 28 13.19 -33.53 -19.09
C THR A 28 13.33 -33.62 -20.62
N SER A 29 12.24 -33.69 -21.37
CA SER A 29 12.33 -33.57 -22.85
C SER A 29 11.44 -32.45 -23.43
N SER A 30 11.25 -31.34 -22.75
CA SER A 30 10.97 -30.08 -23.42
C SER A 30 12.35 -29.45 -23.74
N ARG A 31 12.58 -29.11 -25.00
CA ARG A 31 13.77 -28.44 -25.51
C ARG A 31 14.24 -27.34 -24.54
N MET A 32 15.17 -27.62 -23.62
CA MET A 32 16.06 -26.61 -23.08
C MET A 32 16.95 -26.20 -24.26
N ALA A 33 16.61 -25.09 -24.92
CA ALA A 33 17.60 -24.37 -25.68
C ALA A 33 18.81 -24.18 -24.73
N SER A 34 20.00 -24.59 -25.14
CA SER A 34 21.21 -24.41 -24.34
C SER A 34 21.36 -22.92 -24.04
N GLN A 35 21.16 -22.55 -22.77
CA GLN A 35 21.30 -21.16 -22.37
C GLN A 35 22.75 -20.75 -22.61
N GLU A 36 22.98 -19.83 -23.54
CA GLU A 36 24.28 -19.27 -23.80
C GLU A 36 24.69 -18.35 -22.67
N PHE A 37 25.97 -18.33 -22.34
CA PHE A 37 26.55 -17.49 -21.30
C PHE A 37 27.69 -16.65 -21.88
N ARG A 38 27.83 -15.44 -21.38
CA ARG A 38 29.03 -14.60 -21.56
C ARG A 38 29.78 -14.50 -20.25
N LEU A 39 31.10 -14.27 -20.32
CA LEU A 39 31.91 -13.96 -19.15
C LEU A 39 31.85 -12.45 -18.89
N GLU A 40 31.59 -12.09 -17.66
CA GLU A 40 31.73 -10.73 -17.14
C GLU A 40 32.55 -10.77 -15.84
N SER A 41 33.11 -9.63 -15.47
CA SER A 41 33.92 -9.50 -14.26
C SER A 41 33.50 -8.34 -13.41
N ASP A 42 33.65 -8.49 -12.11
CA ASP A 42 33.64 -7.43 -11.13
C ASP A 42 34.94 -7.46 -10.30
N THR A 43 35.02 -6.69 -9.22
CA THR A 43 36.18 -6.64 -8.35
C THR A 43 36.47 -7.97 -7.61
N PHE A 44 35.56 -8.92 -7.62
CA PHE A 44 35.67 -10.24 -7.03
C PHE A 44 36.02 -11.35 -8.05
N GLY A 45 36.19 -10.98 -9.32
CA GLY A 45 36.59 -11.91 -10.38
C GLY A 45 35.49 -12.18 -11.42
N GLU A 46 35.77 -13.10 -12.32
CA GLU A 46 34.91 -13.47 -13.44
C GLU A 46 33.77 -14.41 -13.01
N LEU A 47 32.62 -14.27 -13.68
CA LEU A 47 31.52 -15.20 -13.59
C LEU A 47 30.69 -15.23 -14.87
N LYS A 48 29.91 -16.30 -15.02
CA LYS A 48 29.01 -16.50 -16.16
C LYS A 48 27.71 -15.76 -15.97
N VAL A 49 27.34 -14.97 -16.96
CA VAL A 49 26.07 -14.25 -17.04
C VAL A 49 25.31 -14.73 -18.27
N PRO A 50 23.99 -14.97 -18.23
CA PRO A 50 23.23 -15.36 -19.43
C PRO A 50 23.41 -14.34 -20.55
N ALA A 51 23.67 -14.83 -21.76
CA ALA A 51 24.08 -14.00 -22.89
C ALA A 51 23.00 -13.02 -23.36
N ASP A 52 21.73 -13.37 -23.14
CA ASP A 52 20.53 -12.60 -23.50
C ASP A 52 20.14 -11.52 -22.49
N LYS A 53 20.79 -11.46 -21.31
CA LYS A 53 20.42 -10.51 -20.25
C LYS A 53 21.29 -9.26 -20.28
N TYR A 54 20.69 -8.09 -20.02
CA TYR A 54 21.44 -6.84 -19.90
C TYR A 54 22.11 -6.68 -18.52
N TYR A 55 21.68 -7.38 -17.48
CA TYR A 55 22.38 -7.32 -16.20
C TYR A 55 23.77 -8.00 -16.30
N GLY A 56 24.66 -7.66 -15.40
CA GLY A 56 26.05 -8.10 -15.42
C GLY A 56 26.47 -8.90 -14.19
N ALA A 57 27.79 -8.85 -13.94
CA ALA A 57 28.46 -9.65 -12.91
C ALA A 57 27.93 -9.40 -11.49
N GLN A 58 27.73 -8.15 -11.09
CA GLN A 58 27.27 -7.82 -9.73
C GLN A 58 25.83 -8.28 -9.49
N THR A 59 24.95 -8.14 -10.48
CA THR A 59 23.58 -8.67 -10.39
C THR A 59 23.59 -10.19 -10.28
N MET A 60 24.36 -10.88 -11.11
CA MET A 60 24.46 -12.34 -11.05
C MET A 60 24.99 -12.83 -9.69
N ARG A 61 26.00 -12.15 -9.14
CA ARG A 61 26.53 -12.44 -7.81
C ARG A 61 25.48 -12.25 -6.71
N SER A 62 24.65 -11.20 -6.82
CA SER A 62 23.56 -10.97 -5.88
C SER A 62 22.51 -12.08 -5.91
N GLN A 63 22.15 -12.58 -7.11
CA GLN A 63 21.23 -13.73 -7.23
C GLN A 63 21.79 -14.99 -6.55
N ILE A 64 23.10 -15.23 -6.66
CA ILE A 64 23.77 -16.37 -6.02
C ILE A 64 23.76 -16.22 -4.50
N ASN A 65 24.03 -15.00 -4.00
CA ASN A 65 24.18 -14.75 -2.56
C ASN A 65 22.86 -14.63 -1.81
N PHE A 66 21.77 -14.21 -2.49
CA PHE A 66 20.49 -13.93 -1.86
C PHE A 66 19.31 -14.67 -2.54
N PRO A 67 19.31 -16.01 -2.58
CA PRO A 67 18.21 -16.78 -3.14
C PRO A 67 17.02 -16.88 -2.15
N ILE A 68 16.47 -15.73 -1.74
CA ILE A 68 15.46 -15.61 -0.68
C ILE A 68 14.12 -15.19 -1.26
N GLY A 69 13.06 -15.95 -0.99
CA GLY A 69 11.66 -15.61 -1.31
C GLY A 69 11.26 -15.72 -2.79
N GLY A 70 12.21 -15.86 -3.70
CA GLY A 70 11.94 -16.07 -5.13
C GLY A 70 11.30 -14.88 -5.84
N ALA A 71 10.54 -15.15 -6.89
CA ALA A 71 10.00 -14.12 -7.80
C ALA A 71 8.96 -13.19 -7.14
N THR A 72 8.31 -13.61 -6.07
CA THR A 72 7.32 -12.80 -5.35
C THR A 72 7.95 -11.69 -4.52
N GLU A 73 9.23 -11.83 -4.20
CA GLU A 73 10.00 -10.89 -3.37
C GLU A 73 10.93 -9.99 -4.18
N ARG A 74 10.71 -9.86 -5.49
CA ARG A 74 11.50 -8.97 -6.34
C ARG A 74 11.36 -7.51 -5.92
N MET A 75 12.44 -6.74 -6.16
CA MET A 75 12.41 -5.28 -6.00
C MET A 75 11.22 -4.69 -6.76
N PRO A 76 10.36 -3.87 -6.13
CA PRO A 76 9.16 -3.37 -6.79
C PRO A 76 9.44 -2.62 -8.10
N LYS A 77 8.63 -2.88 -9.13
CA LYS A 77 8.76 -2.23 -10.45
C LYS A 77 8.83 -0.70 -10.36
N PRO A 78 8.03 0.01 -9.54
CA PRO A 78 8.13 1.46 -9.42
C PRO A 78 9.50 1.96 -8.96
N VAL A 79 10.23 1.19 -8.12
CA VAL A 79 11.60 1.55 -7.69
C VAL A 79 12.56 1.47 -8.88
N VAL A 80 12.47 0.42 -9.69
CA VAL A 80 13.30 0.24 -10.88
C VAL A 80 13.05 1.37 -11.89
N GLN A 81 11.79 1.72 -12.11
CA GLN A 81 11.40 2.83 -12.99
C GLN A 81 11.92 4.18 -12.46
N ALA A 82 11.82 4.42 -11.16
CA ALA A 82 12.36 5.61 -10.50
C ALA A 82 13.88 5.70 -10.61
N MET A 83 14.59 4.57 -10.49
CA MET A 83 16.02 4.51 -10.79
C MET A 83 16.30 4.91 -12.24
N GLY A 84 15.51 4.45 -13.21
CA GLY A 84 15.63 4.89 -14.61
C GLY A 84 15.51 6.40 -14.76
N ILE A 85 14.51 7.01 -14.11
CA ILE A 85 14.33 8.50 -14.12
C ILE A 85 15.56 9.19 -13.55
N LEU A 86 16.05 8.72 -12.39
CA LEU A 86 17.25 9.26 -11.75
C LEU A 86 18.48 9.16 -12.67
N LYS A 87 18.73 7.98 -13.26
CA LYS A 87 19.89 7.76 -14.12
C LYS A 87 19.83 8.62 -15.40
N LYS A 88 18.64 8.79 -15.97
CA LYS A 88 18.43 9.73 -17.09
C LYS A 88 18.77 11.15 -16.68
N ALA A 89 18.20 11.63 -15.59
CA ALA A 89 18.48 12.98 -15.08
C ALA A 89 19.97 13.20 -14.80
N ALA A 90 20.62 12.25 -14.13
CA ALA A 90 22.05 12.33 -13.82
C ALA A 90 22.92 12.31 -15.08
N ALA A 91 22.60 11.52 -16.10
CA ALA A 91 23.34 11.47 -17.36
C ALA A 91 23.23 12.79 -18.12
N GLU A 92 22.04 13.39 -18.17
CA GLU A 92 21.81 14.67 -18.85
C GLU A 92 22.54 15.83 -18.14
N VAL A 93 22.52 15.86 -16.80
CA VAL A 93 23.25 16.86 -16.01
C VAL A 93 24.76 16.67 -16.09
N ASN A 94 25.25 15.43 -16.10
CA ASN A 94 26.69 15.16 -16.18
C ASN A 94 27.34 15.58 -17.53
N LYS A 95 26.55 15.84 -18.58
CA LYS A 95 27.09 16.47 -19.80
C LYS A 95 27.78 17.83 -19.51
N GLU A 96 27.18 18.60 -18.62
CA GLU A 96 27.78 19.88 -18.20
C GLU A 96 29.05 19.67 -17.37
N PHE A 97 29.25 18.49 -16.83
CA PHE A 97 30.39 18.12 -15.99
C PHE A 97 31.33 17.11 -16.65
N GLY A 98 31.33 17.10 -18.00
CA GLY A 98 32.33 16.40 -18.82
C GLY A 98 32.00 14.93 -19.15
N LEU A 99 30.74 14.51 -19.04
CA LEU A 99 30.31 13.26 -19.67
C LEU A 99 30.16 13.47 -21.18
N ASP A 100 30.75 12.57 -21.96
CA ASP A 100 30.62 12.61 -23.43
C ASP A 100 29.15 12.69 -23.86
N PRO A 101 28.78 13.64 -24.73
CA PRO A 101 27.39 13.84 -25.16
C PRO A 101 26.75 12.59 -25.80
N LYS A 102 27.51 11.79 -26.57
CA LYS A 102 27.00 10.55 -27.21
C LYS A 102 26.74 9.47 -26.18
N VAL A 103 27.64 9.34 -25.19
CA VAL A 103 27.47 8.43 -24.07
C VAL A 103 26.25 8.83 -23.23
N SER A 104 26.10 10.11 -22.92
CA SER A 104 24.93 10.62 -22.19
C SER A 104 23.62 10.35 -22.92
N GLU A 105 23.57 10.57 -24.24
CA GLU A 105 22.38 10.31 -25.05
C GLU A 105 22.03 8.81 -25.06
N ALA A 106 23.03 7.95 -25.22
CA ALA A 106 22.82 6.50 -25.18
C ALA A 106 22.31 6.02 -23.81
N ILE A 107 22.86 6.55 -22.70
CA ILE A 107 22.38 6.29 -21.35
C ILE A 107 20.93 6.77 -21.20
N SER A 108 20.59 7.97 -21.66
CA SER A 108 19.24 8.52 -21.58
C SER A 108 18.23 7.65 -22.33
N LYS A 109 18.56 7.20 -23.54
CA LYS A 109 17.70 6.28 -24.32
C LYS A 109 17.52 4.90 -23.63
N ALA A 110 18.61 4.34 -23.11
CA ALA A 110 18.55 3.09 -22.36
C ALA A 110 17.73 3.21 -21.06
N ALA A 111 17.84 4.36 -20.39
CA ALA A 111 17.03 4.67 -19.21
C ALA A 111 15.54 4.79 -19.55
N ASP A 112 15.17 5.31 -20.73
CA ASP A 112 13.76 5.34 -21.17
C ASP A 112 13.18 3.92 -21.31
N ASP A 113 13.96 2.94 -21.75
CA ASP A 113 13.52 1.53 -21.78
C ASP A 113 13.28 0.97 -20.36
N VAL A 114 14.08 1.38 -19.37
CA VAL A 114 13.87 1.03 -17.96
C VAL A 114 12.62 1.72 -17.39
N ILE A 115 12.46 3.04 -17.65
CA ILE A 115 11.31 3.84 -17.22
C ILE A 115 9.99 3.27 -17.75
N SER A 116 9.98 2.84 -19.02
CA SER A 116 8.81 2.22 -19.64
C SER A 116 8.37 0.91 -18.96
N GLY A 117 9.28 0.28 -18.21
CA GLY A 117 9.06 -1.00 -17.54
C GLY A 117 9.10 -2.22 -18.48
N LYS A 118 9.47 -2.06 -19.75
CA LYS A 118 9.61 -3.16 -20.73
C LYS A 118 10.68 -4.17 -20.33
N LEU A 119 11.77 -3.70 -19.71
CA LEU A 119 12.91 -4.51 -19.30
C LEU A 119 12.73 -5.18 -17.94
N TYR A 120 11.66 -4.86 -17.20
CA TYR A 120 11.54 -5.27 -15.79
C TYR A 120 11.52 -6.78 -15.60
N ALA A 121 10.70 -7.49 -16.35
CA ALA A 121 10.49 -8.92 -16.16
C ALA A 121 11.78 -9.75 -16.35
N ASP A 122 12.58 -9.38 -17.35
CA ASP A 122 13.71 -10.17 -17.82
C ASP A 122 15.06 -9.74 -17.26
N HIS A 123 15.22 -8.48 -16.86
CA HIS A 123 16.52 -7.89 -16.55
C HIS A 123 16.68 -7.38 -15.12
N PHE A 124 15.61 -7.47 -14.27
CA PHE A 124 15.64 -7.03 -12.88
C PHE A 124 15.21 -8.16 -11.93
N PRO A 125 16.05 -9.18 -11.77
CA PRO A 125 15.71 -10.39 -11.01
C PRO A 125 15.88 -10.26 -9.50
N LEU A 126 16.49 -9.17 -9.00
CA LEU A 126 16.93 -9.08 -7.62
C LEU A 126 15.75 -8.93 -6.65
N VAL A 127 15.87 -9.62 -5.52
CA VAL A 127 14.91 -9.59 -4.43
C VAL A 127 15.17 -8.42 -3.47
N ILE A 128 14.19 -8.07 -2.66
CA ILE A 128 14.34 -7.05 -1.61
C ILE A 128 15.26 -7.49 -0.47
N TRP A 129 15.43 -8.81 -0.29
CA TRP A 129 16.32 -9.42 0.70
C TRP A 129 17.76 -9.45 0.19
N GLN A 130 18.37 -8.26 0.14
CA GLN A 130 19.72 -8.00 -0.33
C GLN A 130 20.43 -7.06 0.66
N THR A 131 21.55 -6.45 0.28
CA THR A 131 22.15 -5.40 1.12
C THR A 131 21.15 -4.28 1.40
N GLY A 132 21.03 -3.91 2.65
CA GLY A 132 20.04 -2.89 3.11
C GLY A 132 20.28 -1.48 2.59
N SER A 133 21.46 -1.20 2.02
CA SER A 133 21.76 0.05 1.31
C SER A 133 21.12 0.15 -0.07
N GLY A 134 20.72 -0.99 -0.69
CA GLY A 134 20.21 -1.07 -2.05
C GLY A 134 21.30 -1.07 -3.13
N THR A 135 22.56 -1.32 -2.76
CA THR A 135 23.70 -1.28 -3.70
C THR A 135 23.52 -2.25 -4.86
N GLN A 136 23.08 -3.49 -4.61
CA GLN A 136 22.89 -4.45 -5.70
C GLN A 136 21.81 -3.99 -6.69
N SER A 137 20.71 -3.43 -6.21
CA SER A 137 19.68 -2.86 -7.11
C SER A 137 20.19 -1.66 -7.91
N ASN A 138 20.97 -0.77 -7.30
CA ASN A 138 21.62 0.32 -8.02
C ASN A 138 22.55 -0.23 -9.11
N MET A 139 23.36 -1.25 -8.79
CA MET A 139 24.25 -1.86 -9.77
C MET A 139 23.50 -2.63 -10.84
N ASN A 140 22.40 -3.30 -10.51
CA ASN A 140 21.55 -3.95 -11.51
C ASN A 140 21.04 -2.92 -12.55
N VAL A 141 20.56 -1.77 -12.11
CA VAL A 141 20.13 -0.70 -13.01
C VAL A 141 21.31 -0.15 -13.81
N ASN A 142 22.47 0.07 -13.20
CA ASN A 142 23.68 0.54 -13.89
C ASN A 142 24.14 -0.43 -14.97
N GLU A 143 24.17 -1.72 -14.68
CA GLU A 143 24.56 -2.78 -15.61
C GLU A 143 23.58 -2.89 -16.78
N VAL A 144 22.26 -2.89 -16.50
CA VAL A 144 21.23 -2.96 -17.53
C VAL A 144 21.29 -1.73 -18.45
N ILE A 145 21.37 -0.52 -17.90
CA ILE A 145 21.49 0.73 -18.70
C ILE A 145 22.79 0.72 -19.51
N SER A 146 23.91 0.33 -18.90
CA SER A 146 25.21 0.28 -19.57
C SER A 146 25.16 -0.68 -20.77
N ASN A 147 24.72 -1.91 -20.58
CA ASN A 147 24.64 -2.91 -21.65
C ASN A 147 23.63 -2.52 -22.74
N ARG A 148 22.46 -1.97 -22.36
CA ARG A 148 21.52 -1.46 -23.35
C ARG A 148 22.05 -0.28 -24.15
N ALA A 149 22.78 0.64 -23.50
CA ALA A 149 23.45 1.75 -24.18
C ALA A 149 24.57 1.27 -25.12
N ILE A 150 25.35 0.27 -24.71
CA ILE A 150 26.38 -0.37 -25.55
C ILE A 150 25.74 -0.98 -26.79
N GLU A 151 24.63 -1.70 -26.67
CA GLU A 151 23.90 -2.27 -27.80
C GLU A 151 23.37 -1.20 -28.74
N LEU A 152 22.80 -0.10 -28.22
CA LEU A 152 22.34 1.04 -29.02
C LEU A 152 23.46 1.72 -29.81
N LEU A 153 24.69 1.62 -29.33
CA LEU A 153 25.89 2.13 -29.99
C LEU A 153 26.60 1.07 -30.86
N GLY A 154 26.02 -0.10 -31.05
CA GLY A 154 26.56 -1.20 -31.88
C GLY A 154 27.74 -1.94 -31.23
N GLY A 155 27.91 -1.83 -29.91
CA GLY A 155 28.97 -2.50 -29.16
C GLY A 155 28.58 -3.92 -28.69
N LYS A 156 29.51 -4.59 -28.03
CA LYS A 156 29.33 -5.97 -27.50
C LYS A 156 28.87 -5.92 -26.05
N LEU A 157 27.79 -6.62 -25.70
CA LEU A 157 27.30 -6.74 -24.34
C LEU A 157 28.38 -7.28 -23.40
N GLY A 158 28.48 -6.71 -22.20
CA GLY A 158 29.46 -7.07 -21.18
C GLY A 158 30.86 -6.46 -21.38
N SER A 159 31.09 -5.75 -22.49
CA SER A 159 32.41 -5.15 -22.78
C SER A 159 32.75 -3.94 -21.91
N LYS A 160 31.74 -3.32 -21.27
CA LYS A 160 31.87 -2.05 -20.54
C LYS A 160 32.38 -0.89 -21.40
N THR A 161 32.34 -1.03 -22.71
CA THR A 161 32.80 -0.07 -23.69
C THR A 161 31.79 0.05 -24.84
N PRO A 162 31.38 1.25 -25.29
CA PRO A 162 31.86 2.57 -24.85
C PRO A 162 31.20 3.13 -23.58
N VAL A 163 30.27 2.40 -22.96
CA VAL A 163 29.56 2.85 -21.74
C VAL A 163 29.92 1.94 -20.56
N HIS A 164 30.49 2.53 -19.51
CA HIS A 164 30.85 1.80 -18.29
C HIS A 164 29.77 2.00 -17.19
N PRO A 165 29.33 0.93 -16.47
CA PRO A 165 28.27 1.04 -15.47
C PRO A 165 28.63 1.97 -14.31
N ASN A 166 29.89 1.96 -13.83
CA ASN A 166 30.31 2.81 -12.73
C ASN A 166 30.79 4.21 -13.19
N ASP A 167 31.62 4.29 -14.22
CA ASP A 167 32.30 5.54 -14.59
C ASP A 167 31.37 6.47 -15.35
N HIS A 168 30.38 5.94 -16.07
CA HIS A 168 29.45 6.70 -16.89
C HIS A 168 28.03 6.72 -16.32
N VAL A 169 27.38 5.56 -16.13
CA VAL A 169 25.98 5.49 -15.65
C VAL A 169 25.87 5.94 -14.20
N ASN A 170 26.85 5.58 -13.35
CA ASN A 170 26.86 5.96 -11.92
C ASN A 170 27.73 7.21 -11.64
N LYS A 171 28.15 7.96 -12.66
CA LYS A 171 29.00 9.16 -12.50
C LYS A 171 28.36 10.16 -11.51
N SER A 172 29.16 10.66 -10.58
CA SER A 172 28.76 11.61 -9.53
C SER A 172 27.71 11.06 -8.53
N GLN A 173 27.62 9.75 -8.37
CA GLN A 173 26.59 9.10 -7.55
C GLN A 173 27.18 8.03 -6.62
N SER A 174 26.42 7.70 -5.60
CA SER A 174 26.60 6.50 -4.74
C SER A 174 25.25 5.77 -4.65
N SER A 175 25.26 4.47 -4.39
CA SER A 175 24.03 3.75 -4.02
C SER A 175 23.38 4.32 -2.76
N ASN A 176 24.18 4.99 -1.91
CA ASN A 176 23.72 5.55 -0.65
C ASN A 176 22.79 6.76 -0.85
N ASP A 177 22.98 7.54 -1.90
CA ASP A 177 22.11 8.67 -2.25
C ASP A 177 21.13 8.35 -3.39
N THR A 178 21.47 7.45 -4.33
CA THR A 178 20.58 7.06 -5.44
C THR A 178 19.38 6.24 -4.98
N PHE A 179 19.59 5.26 -4.11
CA PHE A 179 18.50 4.38 -3.69
C PHE A 179 17.43 5.11 -2.87
N PRO A 180 17.76 5.96 -1.85
CA PRO A 180 16.75 6.76 -1.17
C PRO A 180 16.07 7.78 -2.11
N THR A 181 16.77 8.34 -3.08
CA THR A 181 16.18 9.19 -4.10
C THR A 181 15.14 8.42 -4.93
N ALA A 182 15.45 7.20 -5.37
CA ALA A 182 14.50 6.34 -6.08
C ALA A 182 13.29 5.94 -5.22
N ILE A 183 13.48 5.73 -3.91
CA ILE A 183 12.37 5.55 -2.96
C ILE A 183 11.44 6.76 -3.02
N HIS A 184 11.96 7.95 -2.84
CA HIS A 184 11.18 9.18 -2.83
C HIS A 184 10.44 9.41 -4.16
N ILE A 185 11.11 9.23 -5.30
CA ILE A 185 10.47 9.35 -6.62
C ILE A 185 9.34 8.35 -6.79
N SER A 186 9.59 7.06 -6.50
CA SER A 186 8.59 6.01 -6.67
C SER A 186 7.38 6.21 -5.78
N VAL A 187 7.58 6.56 -4.51
CA VAL A 187 6.50 6.80 -3.55
C VAL A 187 5.70 8.05 -3.94
N ALA A 188 6.34 9.15 -4.32
CA ALA A 188 5.65 10.35 -4.78
C ALA A 188 4.78 10.10 -6.01
N LEU A 189 5.30 9.36 -7.00
CA LEU A 189 4.55 8.99 -8.21
C LEU A 189 3.34 8.12 -7.86
N GLU A 190 3.52 7.10 -7.04
CA GLU A 190 2.43 6.19 -6.65
C GLU A 190 1.36 6.89 -5.79
N LEU A 191 1.74 7.78 -4.90
CA LEU A 191 0.80 8.60 -4.12
C LEU A 191 -0.03 9.51 -5.03
N ASN A 192 0.61 10.26 -5.94
CA ASN A 192 -0.09 11.23 -6.79
C ASN A 192 -0.90 10.59 -7.91
N ASN A 193 -0.36 9.54 -8.57
CA ASN A 193 -0.97 8.97 -9.76
C ASN A 193 -1.92 7.82 -9.47
N ASN A 194 -1.80 7.15 -8.32
CA ASN A 194 -2.58 5.97 -7.99
C ASN A 194 -3.43 6.14 -6.74
N LEU A 195 -2.85 6.49 -5.57
CA LEU A 195 -3.60 6.50 -4.32
C LEU A 195 -4.58 7.68 -4.23
N LYS A 196 -4.12 8.90 -4.46
CA LYS A 196 -4.99 10.09 -4.39
C LYS A 196 -6.22 9.97 -5.30
N PRO A 197 -6.09 9.61 -6.60
CA PRO A 197 -7.25 9.40 -7.46
C PRO A 197 -8.19 8.30 -6.95
N ALA A 198 -7.66 7.20 -6.41
CA ALA A 198 -8.46 6.10 -5.90
C ALA A 198 -9.28 6.50 -4.65
N ILE A 199 -8.63 7.17 -3.68
CA ILE A 199 -9.31 7.69 -2.49
C ILE A 199 -10.33 8.75 -2.86
N LYS A 200 -10.00 9.64 -3.81
CA LYS A 200 -10.95 10.65 -4.30
C LYS A 200 -12.20 10.01 -4.93
N THR A 201 -12.02 8.97 -5.75
CA THR A 201 -13.16 8.26 -6.36
C THR A 201 -14.05 7.63 -5.30
N LEU A 202 -13.48 7.01 -4.27
CA LEU A 202 -14.26 6.43 -3.17
C LEU A 202 -14.94 7.52 -2.32
N HIS A 203 -14.24 8.61 -2.03
CA HIS A 203 -14.79 9.78 -1.34
C HIS A 203 -16.03 10.31 -2.08
N ASP A 204 -15.91 10.54 -3.38
CA ASP A 204 -16.99 11.12 -4.19
C ASP A 204 -18.21 10.19 -4.26
N ALA A 205 -17.98 8.87 -4.33
CA ALA A 205 -19.04 7.86 -4.30
C ALA A 205 -19.78 7.83 -2.94
N LEU A 206 -19.06 7.87 -1.82
CA LEU A 206 -19.66 7.91 -0.49
C LEU A 206 -20.41 9.24 -0.25
N ARG A 207 -19.89 10.35 -0.76
CA ARG A 207 -20.56 11.64 -0.73
C ARG A 207 -21.85 11.63 -1.55
N ALA A 208 -21.83 11.00 -2.73
CA ALA A 208 -23.03 10.84 -3.55
C ALA A 208 -24.09 10.00 -2.82
N LYS A 209 -23.70 8.92 -2.13
CA LYS A 209 -24.59 8.12 -1.29
C LYS A 209 -25.12 8.91 -0.08
N SER A 210 -24.30 9.75 0.53
CA SER A 210 -24.76 10.66 1.59
C SER A 210 -25.90 11.57 1.12
N GLU A 211 -25.78 12.14 -0.07
CA GLU A 211 -26.83 12.99 -0.64
C GLU A 211 -28.07 12.18 -1.06
N GLU A 212 -27.87 10.99 -1.67
CA GLU A 212 -28.97 10.09 -2.04
C GLU A 212 -29.82 9.66 -0.84
N PHE A 213 -29.20 9.49 0.32
CA PHE A 213 -29.81 8.95 1.54
C PHE A 213 -30.16 10.03 2.58
N LYS A 214 -30.06 11.31 2.24
CA LYS A 214 -30.20 12.43 3.19
C LYS A 214 -31.54 12.48 3.92
N ASP A 215 -32.61 12.00 3.27
CA ASP A 215 -33.99 12.06 3.80
C ASP A 215 -34.39 10.72 4.45
N ILE A 216 -33.52 9.75 4.56
CA ILE A 216 -33.83 8.43 5.12
C ILE A 216 -33.49 8.42 6.61
N ILE A 217 -34.50 8.62 7.45
CA ILE A 217 -34.36 8.62 8.91
C ILE A 217 -34.23 7.18 9.41
N LYS A 218 -33.22 6.92 10.23
CA LYS A 218 -32.91 5.62 10.80
C LYS A 218 -32.50 5.73 12.26
N ILE A 219 -32.42 4.59 12.93
CA ILE A 219 -31.83 4.49 14.27
C ILE A 219 -30.31 4.72 14.16
N GLY A 220 -29.78 5.61 14.97
CA GLY A 220 -28.37 5.67 15.29
C GLY A 220 -27.99 4.55 16.26
N ARG A 221 -26.71 4.15 16.27
CA ARG A 221 -26.17 3.17 17.21
C ARG A 221 -24.87 3.66 17.82
N THR A 222 -24.79 3.57 19.14
CA THR A 222 -23.55 3.74 19.91
C THR A 222 -23.32 2.48 20.72
N HIS A 223 -22.08 2.01 20.86
CA HIS A 223 -21.78 0.72 21.47
C HIS A 223 -22.49 -0.47 20.80
N THR A 224 -22.89 -0.35 19.53
CA THR A 224 -23.78 -1.27 18.81
C THR A 224 -25.22 -1.36 19.38
N MET A 225 -25.54 -0.51 20.35
CA MET A 225 -26.88 -0.42 20.97
C MET A 225 -27.68 0.73 20.33
N ASP A 226 -29.02 0.61 20.38
CA ASP A 226 -29.93 1.61 19.86
C ASP A 226 -29.69 2.98 20.49
N ALA A 227 -29.69 4.02 19.66
CA ALA A 227 -29.54 5.39 20.08
C ALA A 227 -30.61 6.27 19.41
N VAL A 228 -30.47 7.59 19.51
CA VAL A 228 -31.39 8.53 18.88
C VAL A 228 -31.29 8.53 17.36
N PRO A 229 -32.35 8.95 16.64
CA PRO A 229 -32.34 8.99 15.18
C PRO A 229 -31.27 9.88 14.58
N LEU A 230 -30.83 9.50 13.37
CA LEU A 230 -30.10 10.30 12.41
C LEU A 230 -30.60 9.94 11.01
N THR A 231 -30.11 10.61 9.98
CA THR A 231 -30.36 10.11 8.62
C THR A 231 -29.24 9.17 8.17
N LEU A 232 -29.56 8.23 7.28
CA LEU A 232 -28.55 7.38 6.62
C LEU A 232 -27.54 8.23 5.85
N GLY A 233 -27.99 9.36 5.28
CA GLY A 233 -27.10 10.33 4.65
C GLY A 233 -26.11 10.96 5.62
N GLN A 234 -26.52 11.31 6.84
CA GLN A 234 -25.61 11.79 7.90
C GLN A 234 -24.56 10.72 8.27
N GLU A 235 -24.94 9.46 8.37
CA GLU A 235 -24.04 8.34 8.63
C GLU A 235 -22.97 8.22 7.51
N PHE A 236 -23.39 8.23 6.25
CA PHE A 236 -22.47 8.19 5.09
C PHE A 236 -21.60 9.46 4.96
N SER A 237 -22.10 10.62 5.41
CA SER A 237 -21.31 11.87 5.42
C SER A 237 -20.07 11.75 6.30
N GLY A 238 -20.16 11.02 7.41
CA GLY A 238 -19.02 10.71 8.29
C GLY A 238 -17.94 9.89 7.57
N TYR A 239 -18.35 8.91 6.76
CA TYR A 239 -17.42 8.11 5.95
C TYR A 239 -16.73 8.96 4.87
N ALA A 240 -17.48 9.79 4.18
CA ALA A 240 -16.93 10.73 3.19
C ALA A 240 -15.93 11.69 3.83
N GLN A 241 -16.24 12.24 5.01
CA GLN A 241 -15.33 13.15 5.72
C GLN A 241 -14.01 12.48 6.14
N GLN A 242 -14.02 11.20 6.55
CA GLN A 242 -12.80 10.45 6.84
C GLN A 242 -11.87 10.40 5.62
N LEU A 243 -12.43 10.23 4.41
CA LEU A 243 -11.64 10.18 3.18
C LEU A 243 -11.20 11.58 2.68
N ALA A 244 -11.98 12.63 2.93
CA ALA A 244 -11.54 14.00 2.70
C ALA A 244 -10.27 14.29 3.52
N TYR A 245 -10.28 13.97 4.82
CA TYR A 245 -9.10 14.10 5.66
C TYR A 245 -7.95 13.18 5.25
N ALA A 246 -8.23 12.01 4.65
CA ALA A 246 -7.19 11.15 4.11
C ALA A 246 -6.42 11.85 2.97
N LEU A 247 -7.13 12.53 2.06
CA LEU A 247 -6.51 13.31 0.99
C LEU A 247 -5.63 14.44 1.53
N GLU A 248 -6.14 15.19 2.52
CA GLU A 248 -5.38 16.25 3.18
C GLU A 248 -4.10 15.74 3.86
N ARG A 249 -4.18 14.56 4.53
CA ARG A 249 -2.99 13.93 5.15
C ARG A 249 -1.95 13.52 4.11
N ILE A 250 -2.38 12.98 2.96
CA ILE A 250 -1.45 12.65 1.87
C ILE A 250 -0.76 13.93 1.39
N ASP A 251 -1.51 15.00 1.17
CA ASP A 251 -0.92 16.27 0.71
C ASP A 251 0.03 16.88 1.74
N ALA A 252 -0.25 16.73 3.03
CA ALA A 252 0.59 17.26 4.11
C ALA A 252 1.95 16.54 4.26
N CYS A 253 2.06 15.27 3.90
CA CYS A 253 3.33 14.54 3.96
C CYS A 253 4.18 14.68 2.68
N LEU A 254 3.58 15.01 1.53
CA LEU A 254 4.27 15.09 0.24
C LEU A 254 5.47 16.05 0.19
N PRO A 255 5.48 17.24 0.83
CA PRO A 255 6.65 18.12 0.78
C PRO A 255 7.96 17.44 1.18
N ARG A 256 7.95 16.61 2.23
CA ARG A 256 9.15 15.86 2.68
C ARG A 256 9.50 14.71 1.75
N VAL A 257 8.54 14.14 1.03
CA VAL A 257 8.78 13.12 0.01
C VAL A 257 9.45 13.72 -1.23
N TYR A 258 9.22 15.00 -1.54
CA TYR A 258 9.84 15.66 -2.67
C TYR A 258 11.31 16.05 -2.44
N GLU A 259 11.84 15.93 -1.25
CA GLU A 259 13.24 16.23 -0.93
C GLU A 259 14.15 15.05 -1.26
N LEU A 260 15.14 15.26 -2.15
CA LEU A 260 15.97 14.20 -2.71
C LEU A 260 17.38 14.15 -2.10
N ALA A 261 17.82 12.94 -1.75
CA ALA A 261 19.14 12.66 -1.21
C ALA A 261 20.28 12.80 -2.24
N LEU A 262 19.97 12.72 -3.55
CA LEU A 262 20.95 12.71 -4.63
C LEU A 262 21.90 13.90 -4.52
N GLY A 263 23.19 13.65 -4.69
CA GLY A 263 24.27 14.61 -4.52
C GLY A 263 24.95 14.52 -3.14
N GLY A 264 24.41 13.74 -2.18
CA GLY A 264 25.09 13.46 -0.91
C GLY A 264 26.22 12.45 -1.03
N THR A 265 26.19 11.63 -2.06
CA THR A 265 27.12 10.53 -2.37
C THR A 265 27.26 9.53 -1.21
N ALA A 266 28.48 9.27 -0.70
CA ALA A 266 28.74 8.18 0.24
C ALA A 266 28.14 8.41 1.64
N VAL A 267 28.31 9.62 2.19
CA VAL A 267 27.99 9.96 3.59
C VAL A 267 27.25 11.28 3.77
N GLY A 268 26.95 12.01 2.68
CA GLY A 268 26.26 13.30 2.74
C GLY A 268 27.13 14.51 2.36
N THR A 269 28.43 14.35 2.21
CA THR A 269 29.37 15.46 1.91
C THR A 269 29.40 15.84 0.42
N GLY A 270 28.89 15.01 -0.48
CA GLY A 270 28.94 15.24 -1.91
C GLY A 270 30.30 14.98 -2.54
N LEU A 271 31.15 14.17 -1.92
CA LEU A 271 32.45 13.80 -2.46
C LEU A 271 32.29 13.23 -3.89
N ASN A 272 33.19 13.65 -4.81
CA ASN A 272 33.19 13.29 -6.24
C ASN A 272 32.02 13.85 -7.07
N THR A 273 31.24 14.78 -6.54
CA THR A 273 30.28 15.55 -7.35
C THR A 273 30.85 16.90 -7.76
N ARG A 274 30.09 17.66 -8.52
CA ARG A 274 30.36 19.07 -8.88
C ARG A 274 29.34 19.99 -8.24
N LYS A 275 29.71 21.23 -7.91
CA LYS A 275 28.78 22.24 -7.40
C LYS A 275 27.59 22.41 -8.34
N GLY A 276 26.38 22.36 -7.81
CA GLY A 276 25.14 22.44 -8.55
C GLY A 276 24.61 21.12 -9.12
N PHE A 277 25.33 20.00 -8.96
CA PHE A 277 24.87 18.69 -9.45
C PHE A 277 23.55 18.27 -8.79
N ALA A 278 23.46 18.38 -7.46
CA ALA A 278 22.28 17.96 -6.70
C ALA A 278 21.03 18.75 -7.11
N GLU A 279 21.15 20.08 -7.18
CA GLU A 279 20.06 21.00 -7.54
C GLU A 279 19.60 20.78 -8.99
N LYS A 280 20.55 20.66 -9.93
CA LYS A 280 20.23 20.41 -11.34
C LYS A 280 19.58 19.05 -11.56
N CYS A 281 20.04 18.01 -10.87
CA CYS A 281 19.40 16.68 -10.95
C CYS A 281 17.98 16.71 -10.37
N ALA A 282 17.75 17.35 -9.22
CA ALA A 282 16.43 17.49 -8.66
C ALA A 282 15.48 18.25 -9.61
N ALA A 283 15.95 19.35 -10.19
CA ALA A 283 15.18 20.10 -11.19
C ALA A 283 14.86 19.27 -12.44
N LYS A 284 15.83 18.46 -12.94
CA LYS A 284 15.59 17.56 -14.06
C LYS A 284 14.62 16.45 -13.73
N ILE A 285 14.67 15.87 -12.53
CA ILE A 285 13.69 14.89 -12.05
C ILE A 285 12.30 15.53 -11.95
N ALA A 286 12.20 16.75 -11.45
CA ALA A 286 10.95 17.50 -11.43
C ALA A 286 10.37 17.73 -12.83
N GLU A 287 11.22 18.10 -13.80
CA GLU A 287 10.83 18.23 -15.21
C GLU A 287 10.29 16.93 -15.80
N LEU A 288 10.98 15.79 -15.57
CA LEU A 288 10.61 14.48 -16.11
C LEU A 288 9.34 13.92 -15.49
N THR A 289 9.11 14.18 -14.20
CA THR A 289 7.98 13.61 -13.45
C THR A 289 6.77 14.53 -13.36
N LYS A 290 6.94 15.84 -13.62
CA LYS A 290 5.94 16.89 -13.38
C LYS A 290 5.56 17.04 -11.91
N LEU A 291 6.42 16.61 -10.99
CA LEU A 291 6.26 16.77 -9.55
C LEU A 291 7.35 17.70 -9.00
N PRO A 292 7.08 18.46 -7.92
CA PRO A 292 7.95 19.54 -7.46
C PRO A 292 9.14 19.03 -6.62
N PHE A 293 9.93 18.12 -7.17
CA PHE A 293 11.12 17.61 -6.51
C PHE A 293 12.18 18.69 -6.33
N VAL A 294 12.80 18.69 -5.16
CA VAL A 294 13.89 19.59 -4.79
C VAL A 294 15.03 18.80 -4.14
N THR A 295 16.21 19.40 -4.09
CA THR A 295 17.33 18.80 -3.35
C THR A 295 17.08 18.90 -1.84
N ALA A 296 17.31 17.81 -1.09
CA ALA A 296 17.16 17.82 0.36
C ALA A 296 18.07 18.87 1.01
N PRO A 297 17.57 19.66 1.95
CA PRO A 297 18.34 20.72 2.60
C PRO A 297 19.50 20.18 3.45
N ASN A 298 19.39 18.96 3.93
CA ASN A 298 20.44 18.27 4.69
C ASN A 298 20.66 16.86 4.13
N LYS A 299 21.82 16.63 3.51
CA LYS A 299 22.16 15.36 2.90
C LYS A 299 22.52 14.26 3.91
N PHE A 300 22.94 14.63 5.10
CA PHE A 300 23.27 13.69 6.18
C PHE A 300 21.97 13.03 6.71
N GLU A 301 20.93 13.82 6.99
CA GLU A 301 19.60 13.31 7.31
C GLU A 301 19.05 12.46 6.14
N ALA A 302 19.11 12.97 4.93
CA ALA A 302 18.55 12.32 3.75
C ALA A 302 19.18 10.94 3.44
N LEU A 303 20.41 10.66 3.88
CA LEU A 303 21.05 9.34 3.76
C LEU A 303 20.79 8.44 4.96
N ALA A 304 20.85 9.01 6.18
CA ALA A 304 20.83 8.24 7.42
C ALA A 304 19.44 7.95 7.96
N ALA A 305 18.47 8.84 7.73
CA ALA A 305 17.10 8.68 8.20
C ALA A 305 16.14 8.22 7.07
N ARG A 306 14.99 7.70 7.48
CA ARG A 306 13.86 7.35 6.59
C ARG A 306 12.55 7.89 7.12
N ASP A 307 12.60 8.96 7.89
CA ASP A 307 11.46 9.53 8.61
C ASP A 307 10.31 9.92 7.68
N ALA A 308 10.61 10.48 6.50
CA ALA A 308 9.61 10.77 5.49
C ALA A 308 8.81 9.53 5.05
N MET A 309 9.44 8.36 4.98
CA MET A 309 8.76 7.10 4.64
C MET A 309 7.95 6.55 5.81
N VAL A 310 8.43 6.70 7.04
CA VAL A 310 7.69 6.35 8.26
C VAL A 310 6.45 7.23 8.39
N GLU A 311 6.58 8.53 8.13
CA GLU A 311 5.46 9.48 8.11
C GLU A 311 4.42 9.11 7.05
N VAL A 312 4.84 8.89 5.80
CA VAL A 312 3.95 8.43 4.72
C VAL A 312 3.20 7.17 5.14
N HIS A 313 3.92 6.18 5.71
CA HIS A 313 3.25 4.94 6.10
C HIS A 313 2.31 5.14 7.29
N GLY A 314 2.58 6.08 8.18
CA GLY A 314 1.63 6.52 9.22
C GLY A 314 0.33 7.07 8.62
N VAL A 315 0.42 7.84 7.55
CA VAL A 315 -0.76 8.30 6.79
C VAL A 315 -1.50 7.12 6.17
N LEU A 316 -0.79 6.18 5.50
CA LEU A 316 -1.39 4.97 4.93
C LEU A 316 -2.09 4.12 5.99
N ASN A 317 -1.49 3.99 7.17
CA ASN A 317 -2.08 3.29 8.30
C ASN A 317 -3.37 3.96 8.78
N THR A 318 -3.41 5.29 8.86
CA THR A 318 -4.63 6.03 9.21
C THR A 318 -5.74 5.82 8.17
N ILE A 319 -5.40 5.80 6.89
CA ILE A 319 -6.35 5.49 5.81
C ILE A 319 -6.89 4.06 5.97
N ALA A 320 -6.03 3.09 6.25
CA ALA A 320 -6.44 1.71 6.50
C ALA A 320 -7.41 1.58 7.68
N VAL A 321 -7.17 2.32 8.77
CA VAL A 321 -8.09 2.39 9.93
C VAL A 321 -9.45 2.93 9.52
N SER A 322 -9.50 4.00 8.73
CA SER A 322 -10.75 4.57 8.22
C SER A 322 -11.50 3.57 7.32
N LEU A 323 -10.82 2.94 6.38
CA LEU A 323 -11.41 1.96 5.47
C LEU A 323 -11.91 0.70 6.21
N MET A 324 -11.19 0.24 7.23
CA MET A 324 -11.62 -0.85 8.09
C MET A 324 -12.96 -0.54 8.77
N LYS A 325 -13.09 0.66 9.34
CA LYS A 325 -14.32 1.12 10.00
C LYS A 325 -15.47 1.22 8.99
N ILE A 326 -15.26 1.86 7.86
CA ILE A 326 -16.28 2.04 6.82
C ILE A 326 -16.79 0.69 6.30
N ALA A 327 -15.88 -0.23 5.98
CA ALA A 327 -16.25 -1.56 5.50
C ALA A 327 -17.01 -2.37 6.54
N ASN A 328 -16.60 -2.30 7.82
CA ASN A 328 -17.30 -2.97 8.91
C ASN A 328 -18.72 -2.44 9.10
N ASP A 329 -18.92 -1.13 9.14
CA ASP A 329 -20.26 -0.56 9.30
C ASP A 329 -21.17 -0.95 8.13
N ILE A 330 -20.71 -0.80 6.89
CA ILE A 330 -21.48 -1.14 5.69
C ILE A 330 -21.90 -2.63 5.71
N ARG A 331 -20.99 -3.55 6.03
CA ARG A 331 -21.36 -4.98 6.08
C ARG A 331 -22.31 -5.31 7.22
N PHE A 332 -22.20 -4.64 8.38
CA PHE A 332 -23.14 -4.84 9.49
C PHE A 332 -24.52 -4.32 9.13
N LEU A 333 -24.62 -3.13 8.53
CA LEU A 333 -25.89 -2.58 8.05
C LEU A 333 -26.54 -3.47 6.99
N GLY A 334 -25.74 -4.14 6.15
CA GLY A 334 -26.19 -5.11 5.15
C GLY A 334 -26.38 -6.54 5.66
N SER A 335 -26.19 -6.80 6.95
CA SER A 335 -26.26 -8.17 7.51
C SER A 335 -27.68 -8.78 7.42
N GLY A 336 -27.76 -10.06 7.17
CA GLY A 336 -29.01 -10.80 7.07
C GLY A 336 -29.14 -11.57 5.77
N PRO A 337 -30.13 -11.27 4.91
CA PRO A 337 -31.01 -10.10 4.84
C PRO A 337 -32.23 -10.09 5.78
N ARG A 338 -32.67 -11.26 6.29
CA ARG A 338 -33.87 -11.33 7.13
C ARG A 338 -33.60 -11.43 8.64
N CYS A 339 -32.51 -12.10 9.02
CA CYS A 339 -32.19 -12.40 10.42
C CYS A 339 -31.07 -11.47 10.97
N GLY A 340 -30.68 -10.44 10.24
CA GLY A 340 -29.72 -9.42 10.67
C GLY A 340 -30.33 -8.02 10.64
N LEU A 341 -29.47 -6.99 10.55
CA LEU A 341 -29.94 -5.61 10.49
C LEU A 341 -30.72 -5.34 9.20
N GLY A 342 -30.16 -5.66 8.04
CA GLY A 342 -30.83 -5.60 6.76
C GLY A 342 -31.24 -4.19 6.35
N GLU A 343 -30.57 -3.14 6.86
CA GLU A 343 -30.84 -1.73 6.53
C GLU A 343 -30.30 -1.33 5.15
N LEU A 344 -29.21 -1.99 4.72
CA LEU A 344 -28.64 -1.84 3.38
C LEU A 344 -28.81 -3.13 2.56
N MET A 345 -29.02 -2.95 1.27
CA MET A 345 -28.90 -3.99 0.26
C MET A 345 -27.60 -3.76 -0.49
N LEU A 346 -26.68 -4.75 -0.37
CA LEU A 346 -25.37 -4.70 -1.01
C LEU A 346 -25.43 -5.40 -2.38
N PRO A 347 -24.57 -4.99 -3.35
CA PRO A 347 -24.48 -5.68 -4.65
C PRO A 347 -24.15 -7.16 -4.52
N GLU A 348 -24.80 -7.96 -5.32
CA GLU A 348 -24.56 -9.40 -5.46
C GLU A 348 -23.55 -9.65 -6.56
N ASN A 349 -22.28 -9.88 -6.20
CA ASN A 349 -21.20 -9.99 -7.18
C ASN A 349 -20.86 -11.44 -7.54
N GLU A 350 -20.99 -12.38 -6.58
CA GLU A 350 -20.66 -13.78 -6.77
C GLU A 350 -21.46 -14.68 -5.80
N PRO A 351 -21.60 -16.00 -6.08
CA PRO A 351 -22.19 -16.95 -5.16
C PRO A 351 -21.41 -17.02 -3.84
N GLY A 352 -22.12 -16.88 -2.71
CA GLY A 352 -21.50 -16.77 -1.39
C GLY A 352 -21.31 -18.10 -0.65
N SER A 353 -21.77 -19.23 -1.20
CA SER A 353 -21.68 -20.54 -0.53
C SER A 353 -21.73 -21.69 -1.51
N SER A 354 -20.94 -22.74 -1.23
CA SER A 354 -20.95 -23.98 -1.99
C SER A 354 -22.09 -24.94 -1.58
N ILE A 355 -22.73 -24.72 -0.42
CA ILE A 355 -23.76 -25.62 0.13
C ILE A 355 -25.07 -24.92 0.50
N MET A 356 -25.12 -23.60 0.49
CA MET A 356 -26.33 -22.79 0.77
C MET A 356 -26.73 -22.01 -0.49
N PRO A 357 -27.66 -22.56 -1.30
CA PRO A 357 -28.08 -21.90 -2.55
C PRO A 357 -28.66 -20.51 -2.28
N GLY A 358 -28.24 -19.52 -3.08
CA GLY A 358 -28.75 -18.15 -2.97
C GLY A 358 -28.16 -17.32 -1.86
N LYS A 359 -27.17 -17.84 -1.11
CA LYS A 359 -26.45 -17.04 -0.10
C LYS A 359 -25.48 -16.08 -0.80
N VAL A 360 -25.56 -14.81 -0.45
CA VAL A 360 -24.62 -13.76 -0.91
C VAL A 360 -23.88 -13.21 0.30
N ASN A 361 -22.58 -13.00 0.17
CA ASN A 361 -21.72 -12.47 1.25
C ASN A 361 -21.26 -11.04 0.92
N PRO A 362 -20.93 -10.22 1.94
CA PRO A 362 -20.40 -8.87 1.74
C PRO A 362 -18.90 -8.92 1.40
N THR A 363 -18.52 -9.62 0.33
CA THR A 363 -17.15 -10.00 -0.01
C THR A 363 -16.23 -8.81 -0.26
N GLN A 364 -16.76 -7.72 -0.79
CA GLN A 364 -16.00 -6.47 -0.99
C GLN A 364 -15.59 -5.85 0.34
N CYS A 365 -16.49 -5.88 1.34
CA CYS A 365 -16.16 -5.42 2.69
C CYS A 365 -15.11 -6.32 3.35
N GLU A 366 -15.21 -7.64 3.17
CA GLU A 366 -14.24 -8.60 3.71
C GLU A 366 -12.85 -8.37 3.10
N SER A 367 -12.76 -8.22 1.78
CA SER A 367 -11.53 -7.92 1.08
C SER A 367 -10.90 -6.62 1.58
N LEU A 368 -11.70 -5.56 1.72
CA LEU A 368 -11.21 -4.26 2.20
C LEU A 368 -10.70 -4.32 3.64
N THR A 369 -11.34 -5.09 4.52
CA THR A 369 -10.86 -5.29 5.90
C THR A 369 -9.57 -6.09 5.96
N MET A 370 -9.40 -7.13 5.11
CA MET A 370 -8.17 -7.92 5.06
C MET A 370 -6.99 -7.10 4.57
N LEU A 371 -7.14 -6.33 3.48
CA LEU A 371 -6.06 -5.48 2.98
C LEU A 371 -5.70 -4.35 3.95
N SER A 372 -6.69 -3.80 4.68
CA SER A 372 -6.45 -2.81 5.72
C SER A 372 -5.61 -3.39 6.86
N ALA A 373 -5.91 -4.61 7.30
CA ALA A 373 -5.12 -5.31 8.31
C ALA A 373 -3.67 -5.56 7.83
N GLN A 374 -3.48 -5.91 6.54
CA GLN A 374 -2.14 -6.07 5.97
C GLN A 374 -1.35 -4.76 5.99
N VAL A 375 -1.98 -3.63 5.67
CA VAL A 375 -1.33 -2.30 5.73
C VAL A 375 -0.93 -1.96 7.16
N MET A 376 -1.77 -2.25 8.15
CA MET A 376 -1.43 -2.08 9.58
C MET A 376 -0.23 -2.94 9.99
N GLY A 377 -0.13 -4.18 9.50
CA GLY A 377 1.03 -5.03 9.70
C GLY A 377 2.31 -4.47 9.05
N ASN A 378 2.21 -3.92 7.84
CA ASN A 378 3.33 -3.29 7.14
C ASN A 378 3.87 -2.06 7.89
N GLN A 379 3.02 -1.34 8.64
CA GLN A 379 3.44 -0.20 9.49
C GLN A 379 4.52 -0.61 10.48
N VAL A 380 4.40 -1.77 11.11
CA VAL A 380 5.37 -2.26 12.07
C VAL A 380 6.74 -2.44 11.42
N ALA A 381 6.78 -3.09 10.24
CA ALA A 381 8.02 -3.31 9.50
C ALA A 381 8.69 -1.97 9.09
N VAL A 382 7.90 -1.00 8.62
CA VAL A 382 8.41 0.33 8.22
C VAL A 382 8.95 1.09 9.43
N THR A 383 8.24 1.07 10.56
CA THR A 383 8.66 1.73 11.81
C THR A 383 9.99 1.15 12.33
N ILE A 384 10.10 -0.18 12.39
CA ILE A 384 11.34 -0.86 12.81
C ILE A 384 12.47 -0.52 11.83
N GLY A 385 12.21 -0.60 10.51
CA GLY A 385 13.20 -0.26 9.51
C GLY A 385 13.68 1.18 9.60
N GLY A 386 12.77 2.13 9.81
CA GLY A 386 13.09 3.55 9.99
C GLY A 386 13.96 3.80 11.22
N SER A 387 13.68 3.10 12.33
CA SER A 387 14.42 3.26 13.59
C SER A 387 15.84 2.66 13.60
N ASN A 388 16.26 1.96 12.54
CA ASN A 388 17.53 1.27 12.43
C ASN A 388 18.55 1.95 11.49
N GLY A 389 18.55 3.28 11.44
CA GLY A 389 19.66 4.06 10.87
C GLY A 389 20.83 4.12 11.84
N HIS A 390 22.04 3.81 11.34
CA HIS A 390 23.26 3.91 12.14
C HIS A 390 24.22 4.88 11.47
N PHE A 391 24.66 5.87 12.22
CA PHE A 391 25.55 6.93 11.73
C PHE A 391 25.01 7.55 10.43
N GLU A 392 25.70 7.47 9.32
CA GLU A 392 25.39 8.17 8.07
C GLU A 392 24.51 7.36 7.10
N LEU A 393 24.03 6.17 7.48
CA LEU A 393 23.24 5.33 6.55
C LEU A 393 22.20 4.47 7.24
N ASN A 394 20.95 4.56 6.77
CA ASN A 394 19.94 3.55 7.01
C ASN A 394 20.10 2.38 6.02
N VAL A 395 20.18 1.15 6.53
CA VAL A 395 20.36 -0.07 5.73
C VAL A 395 19.16 -1.02 5.76
N PHE A 396 17.96 -0.48 5.96
CA PHE A 396 16.66 -1.18 5.84
C PHE A 396 15.86 -0.70 4.62
N LYS A 397 16.50 -0.01 3.71
CA LYS A 397 15.84 0.69 2.60
C LYS A 397 14.98 -0.22 1.69
N PRO A 398 15.41 -1.41 1.27
CA PRO A 398 14.58 -2.31 0.47
C PRO A 398 13.32 -2.77 1.20
N LEU A 399 13.42 -3.11 2.48
CA LEU A 399 12.28 -3.49 3.32
C LEU A 399 11.26 -2.35 3.40
N ILE A 400 11.73 -1.13 3.70
CA ILE A 400 10.88 0.04 3.85
C ILE A 400 10.10 0.31 2.57
N VAL A 401 10.79 0.45 1.44
CA VAL A 401 10.15 0.81 0.16
C VAL A 401 9.17 -0.26 -0.32
N SER A 402 9.49 -1.55 -0.14
CA SER A 402 8.60 -2.64 -0.50
C SER A 402 7.28 -2.57 0.27
N ASN A 403 7.34 -2.35 1.58
CA ASN A 403 6.14 -2.25 2.42
C ASN A 403 5.34 -0.98 2.13
N VAL A 404 5.99 0.17 1.93
CA VAL A 404 5.31 1.43 1.57
C VAL A 404 4.56 1.29 0.24
N LEU A 405 5.24 0.84 -0.81
CA LEU A 405 4.63 0.68 -2.14
C LEU A 405 3.55 -0.39 -2.17
N ARG A 406 3.74 -1.50 -1.44
CA ARG A 406 2.71 -2.53 -1.29
C ARG A 406 1.45 -1.96 -0.64
N SER A 407 1.60 -1.17 0.42
CA SER A 407 0.48 -0.52 1.12
C SER A 407 -0.24 0.48 0.23
N ILE A 408 0.50 1.32 -0.52
CA ILE A 408 -0.09 2.26 -1.49
C ILE A 408 -0.92 1.51 -2.53
N ARG A 409 -0.37 0.43 -3.11
CA ARG A 409 -1.06 -0.38 -4.12
C ARG A 409 -2.33 -1.02 -3.56
N LEU A 410 -2.24 -1.67 -2.39
CA LEU A 410 -3.40 -2.34 -1.77
C LEU A 410 -4.53 -1.35 -1.48
N LEU A 411 -4.22 -0.18 -0.91
CA LEU A 411 -5.21 0.86 -0.63
C LEU A 411 -5.80 1.44 -1.91
N SER A 412 -4.99 1.62 -2.96
CA SER A 412 -5.45 2.13 -4.25
C SER A 412 -6.41 1.16 -4.93
N ASP A 413 -6.01 -0.11 -5.06
CA ASP A 413 -6.79 -1.15 -5.72
C ASP A 413 -8.06 -1.47 -4.93
N GLY A 414 -7.93 -1.59 -3.60
CA GLY A 414 -9.07 -1.83 -2.71
C GLY A 414 -10.10 -0.70 -2.76
N SER A 415 -9.67 0.56 -2.77
CA SER A 415 -10.58 1.71 -2.88
C SER A 415 -11.33 1.73 -4.20
N ARG A 416 -10.66 1.47 -5.33
CA ARG A 416 -11.31 1.40 -6.65
C ARG A 416 -12.31 0.24 -6.71
N THR A 417 -11.90 -0.94 -6.27
CA THR A 417 -12.72 -2.15 -6.27
C THR A 417 -13.95 -1.99 -5.38
N PHE A 418 -13.76 -1.47 -4.16
CA PHE A 418 -14.85 -1.22 -3.23
C PHE A 418 -15.83 -0.18 -3.75
N THR A 419 -15.35 0.88 -4.42
CA THR A 419 -16.21 1.86 -5.08
C THR A 419 -17.07 1.22 -6.16
N ALA A 420 -16.43 0.50 -7.09
CA ALA A 420 -17.11 -0.04 -8.27
C ALA A 420 -18.08 -1.17 -7.92
N ASN A 421 -17.68 -2.08 -7.04
CA ASN A 421 -18.37 -3.34 -6.78
C ASN A 421 -19.20 -3.35 -5.49
N CYS A 422 -19.11 -2.28 -4.67
CA CYS A 422 -19.91 -2.14 -3.46
C CYS A 422 -20.64 -0.80 -3.41
N VAL A 423 -19.92 0.30 -3.17
CA VAL A 423 -20.53 1.60 -2.81
C VAL A 423 -21.51 2.08 -3.86
N ASN A 424 -21.16 2.02 -5.14
CA ASN A 424 -22.04 2.50 -6.23
C ASN A 424 -23.39 1.76 -6.29
N GLY A 425 -23.41 0.49 -5.90
CA GLY A 425 -24.60 -0.36 -5.97
C GLY A 425 -25.39 -0.48 -4.65
N ILE A 426 -24.94 0.14 -3.56
CA ILE A 426 -25.65 0.13 -2.28
C ILE A 426 -27.03 0.77 -2.43
N GLN A 427 -28.05 0.07 -1.92
CA GLN A 427 -29.43 0.59 -1.82
C GLN A 427 -29.90 0.56 -0.36
N ALA A 428 -30.76 1.51 0.00
CA ALA A 428 -31.38 1.53 1.33
C ALA A 428 -32.65 0.66 1.35
N ASN A 429 -32.75 -0.24 2.34
CA ASN A 429 -33.97 -0.98 2.61
C ASN A 429 -34.91 -0.13 3.47
N ARG A 430 -35.66 0.76 2.81
CA ARG A 430 -36.49 1.78 3.48
C ARG A 430 -37.52 1.16 4.45
N ASP A 431 -38.15 0.06 4.05
CA ASP A 431 -39.18 -0.62 4.87
C ASP A 431 -38.55 -1.20 6.14
N ARG A 432 -37.38 -1.83 6.02
CA ARG A 432 -36.66 -2.37 7.18
C ARG A 432 -36.18 -1.27 8.11
N ILE A 433 -35.64 -0.19 7.56
CA ILE A 433 -35.19 1.00 8.31
C ILE A 433 -36.36 1.60 9.09
N ALA A 434 -37.49 1.83 8.44
CA ALA A 434 -38.69 2.40 9.07
C ALA A 434 -39.22 1.48 10.18
N LYS A 435 -39.26 0.18 9.93
CA LYS A 435 -39.69 -0.81 10.94
C LYS A 435 -38.81 -0.74 12.19
N ILE A 436 -37.48 -0.83 12.03
CA ILE A 436 -36.52 -0.79 13.15
C ILE A 436 -36.64 0.53 13.92
N MET A 437 -36.77 1.65 13.22
CA MET A 437 -36.91 2.97 13.84
C MET A 437 -38.14 3.04 14.72
N ASN A 438 -39.30 2.57 14.23
CA ASN A 438 -40.55 2.61 14.99
C ASN A 438 -40.59 1.68 16.20
N GLU A 439 -39.76 0.64 16.22
CA GLU A 439 -39.60 -0.29 17.36
C GLU A 439 -38.62 0.24 18.42
N SER A 440 -37.87 1.33 18.14
CA SER A 440 -36.84 1.82 19.05
C SER A 440 -37.43 2.48 20.31
N LEU A 441 -36.93 2.06 21.46
CA LEU A 441 -37.25 2.68 22.74
C LEU A 441 -36.54 4.04 22.94
N MET A 442 -35.52 4.36 22.13
CA MET A 442 -34.74 5.59 22.30
C MET A 442 -35.46 6.84 21.73
N LEU A 443 -36.54 6.65 20.99
CA LEU A 443 -37.47 7.75 20.62
C LEU A 443 -38.04 8.45 21.84
N VAL A 444 -38.10 7.80 23.01
CA VAL A 444 -38.53 8.38 24.27
C VAL A 444 -37.75 9.66 24.64
N THR A 445 -36.55 9.83 24.13
CA THR A 445 -35.71 11.03 24.36
C THR A 445 -36.41 12.31 23.93
N ALA A 446 -37.30 12.28 22.93
CA ALA A 446 -38.11 13.41 22.51
C ALA A 446 -39.07 13.91 23.62
N LEU A 447 -39.39 13.05 24.57
CA LEU A 447 -40.31 13.39 25.69
C LEU A 447 -39.58 14.11 26.86
N ASN A 448 -38.25 14.08 26.93
CA ASN A 448 -37.52 14.70 28.04
C ASN A 448 -37.83 16.16 28.30
N PRO A 449 -37.99 17.05 27.27
CA PRO A 449 -38.36 18.45 27.48
C PRO A 449 -39.76 18.63 28.04
N HIS A 450 -40.68 17.66 27.83
CA HIS A 450 -42.09 17.77 28.15
C HIS A 450 -42.44 17.15 29.52
N ILE A 451 -41.87 15.99 29.86
CA ILE A 451 -42.26 15.22 31.04
C ILE A 451 -41.09 14.95 32.01
N GLY A 452 -39.88 15.36 31.63
CA GLY A 452 -38.66 15.10 32.39
C GLY A 452 -38.07 13.73 32.16
N TYR A 453 -36.76 13.61 32.46
CA TYR A 453 -35.95 12.40 32.24
C TYR A 453 -36.51 11.15 32.98
N ASP A 454 -36.89 11.29 34.25
CA ASP A 454 -37.31 10.13 35.06
C ASP A 454 -38.60 9.48 34.56
N LYS A 455 -39.59 10.28 34.13
CA LYS A 455 -40.82 9.75 33.55
C LYS A 455 -40.58 9.11 32.19
N ALA A 456 -39.73 9.73 31.35
CA ALA A 456 -39.32 9.18 30.07
C ALA A 456 -38.59 7.85 30.25
N ALA A 457 -37.64 7.77 31.20
CA ALA A 457 -36.94 6.54 31.54
C ALA A 457 -37.88 5.44 32.04
N LYS A 458 -38.89 5.80 32.82
CA LYS A 458 -39.89 4.85 33.28
C LYS A 458 -40.75 4.28 32.14
N ILE A 459 -41.15 5.10 31.19
CA ILE A 459 -41.87 4.65 29.97
C ILE A 459 -41.01 3.62 29.23
N ALA A 460 -39.77 3.97 28.91
CA ALA A 460 -38.88 3.07 28.14
C ALA A 460 -38.62 1.74 28.84
N LYS A 461 -38.33 1.77 30.15
CA LYS A 461 -38.08 0.57 30.95
C LYS A 461 -39.33 -0.32 31.04
N THR A 462 -40.52 0.28 31.17
CA THR A 462 -41.78 -0.44 31.25
C THR A 462 -42.13 -1.09 29.92
N ALA A 463 -41.99 -0.33 28.81
CA ALA A 463 -42.18 -0.80 27.45
C ALA A 463 -41.24 -2.00 27.14
N HIS A 464 -39.96 -1.89 27.50
CA HIS A 464 -39.00 -2.98 27.33
C HIS A 464 -39.40 -4.23 28.13
N LYS A 465 -39.78 -4.08 29.41
CA LYS A 465 -40.16 -5.19 30.29
C LYS A 465 -41.41 -5.88 29.80
N ASN A 466 -42.38 -5.14 29.30
CA ASN A 466 -43.68 -5.65 28.89
C ASN A 466 -43.75 -6.10 27.44
N GLY A 467 -42.70 -5.81 26.64
CA GLY A 467 -42.71 -6.04 25.18
C GLY A 467 -43.72 -5.19 24.42
N THR A 468 -44.04 -4.00 24.95
CA THR A 468 -45.02 -3.04 24.41
C THR A 468 -44.29 -1.84 23.76
N THR A 469 -45.10 -0.96 23.13
CA THR A 469 -44.56 0.25 22.53
C THR A 469 -44.45 1.40 23.56
N LEU A 470 -43.56 2.37 23.26
CA LEU A 470 -43.46 3.60 24.07
C LEU A 470 -44.79 4.33 24.21
N LYS A 471 -45.56 4.38 23.13
CA LYS A 471 -46.87 5.03 23.08
C LYS A 471 -47.87 4.37 24.04
N GLU A 472 -47.99 3.05 23.96
CA GLU A 472 -48.87 2.29 24.84
C GLU A 472 -48.51 2.53 26.31
N GLU A 473 -47.26 2.44 26.68
CA GLU A 473 -46.83 2.62 28.07
C GLU A 473 -46.92 4.08 28.56
N ALA A 474 -46.69 5.03 27.69
CA ALA A 474 -46.89 6.46 28.04
C ALA A 474 -48.34 6.77 28.43
N ILE A 475 -49.30 6.14 27.72
CA ILE A 475 -50.72 6.28 27.96
C ILE A 475 -51.11 5.45 29.21
N ASN A 476 -50.70 4.19 29.29
CA ASN A 476 -51.04 3.31 30.41
C ASN A 476 -50.55 3.82 31.76
N LEU A 477 -49.36 4.48 31.77
CA LEU A 477 -48.79 5.13 32.96
C LEU A 477 -49.47 6.50 33.29
N GLY A 478 -50.39 6.94 32.45
CA GLY A 478 -51.08 8.22 32.64
C GLY A 478 -50.19 9.46 32.50
N TYR A 479 -49.05 9.33 31.80
CA TYR A 479 -48.13 10.46 31.62
C TYR A 479 -48.43 11.35 30.42
N LEU A 480 -49.09 10.79 29.37
CA LEU A 480 -49.42 11.44 28.14
C LEU A 480 -50.75 10.94 27.58
N THR A 481 -51.44 11.81 26.82
CA THR A 481 -52.45 11.39 25.89
C THR A 481 -51.83 10.91 24.56
N GLU A 482 -52.59 10.16 23.78
CA GLU A 482 -52.15 9.73 22.43
C GLU A 482 -51.79 10.91 21.55
N GLN A 483 -52.58 12.00 21.59
CA GLN A 483 -52.31 13.20 20.80
C GLN A 483 -51.00 13.85 21.21
N GLN A 484 -50.71 13.98 22.51
CA GLN A 484 -49.46 14.53 23.02
C GLN A 484 -48.27 13.69 22.59
N PHE A 485 -48.39 12.35 22.64
CA PHE A 485 -47.30 11.47 22.17
C PHE A 485 -47.02 11.68 20.68
N ASN A 486 -48.05 11.71 19.83
CA ASN A 486 -47.90 11.90 18.39
C ASN A 486 -47.35 13.30 18.04
N ASP A 487 -47.69 14.33 18.84
CA ASP A 487 -47.21 15.70 18.61
C ASP A 487 -45.76 15.90 19.02
N TRP A 488 -45.26 15.15 20.02
CA TRP A 488 -43.94 15.34 20.62
C TRP A 488 -42.88 14.32 20.17
N VAL A 489 -43.29 13.12 19.77
CA VAL A 489 -42.34 12.08 19.31
C VAL A 489 -42.33 12.07 17.79
N LYS A 490 -41.52 12.98 17.24
CA LYS A 490 -41.31 13.15 15.80
C LYS A 490 -39.82 12.91 15.48
N PRO A 491 -39.45 11.76 14.90
CA PRO A 491 -38.07 11.45 14.59
C PRO A 491 -37.40 12.53 13.73
N GLU A 492 -38.13 13.18 12.82
CA GLU A 492 -37.64 14.27 11.96
C GLU A 492 -37.20 15.52 12.75
N GLU A 493 -37.74 15.73 13.94
CA GLU A 493 -37.37 16.85 14.82
C GLU A 493 -36.19 16.50 15.77
N MET A 494 -35.66 15.26 15.68
CA MET A 494 -34.58 14.78 16.50
C MET A 494 -33.20 14.74 15.78
N LEU A 495 -33.12 15.26 14.56
CA LEU A 495 -31.98 15.15 13.67
C LEU A 495 -30.90 16.23 13.86
N GLY A 496 -31.13 17.22 14.71
CA GLY A 496 -30.22 18.33 14.93
C GLY A 496 -30.67 19.25 16.06
N PRO A 497 -29.90 20.30 16.34
CA PRO A 497 -30.29 21.31 17.34
C PRO A 497 -31.53 22.06 16.90
N LYS A 498 -32.38 22.45 17.88
CA LYS A 498 -33.57 23.31 17.69
C LYS A 498 -33.23 24.76 17.91
#